data_a46626433a929799a4fca532fc832a53
#
_entry.id   a46626433a929799a4fca532fc832a53
#
_cell.length_a   1.000
_cell.length_b   1.000
_cell.length_c   1.000
_cell.angle_alpha   90.00
_cell.angle_beta   90.00
_cell.angle_gamma   90.00
#
_symmetry.space_group_name_H-M   'P 1'
#
loop_
_entity.id
_entity.type
_entity.pdbx_description
1 polymer ?
#
loop_
_entity_poly.entity_id
_entity_poly.type
_entity_poly.pdbx_seq_one_letter_code
_entity_poly.pdbx_strand_id
1 'polypeptide(L)'
;MVEFISFILSNFTLSLFVLGLIPIIFVVWRGSRLKPTHFISERILAYFIFFNIGLNNLYNFVMHVFYGDMAAKFIGWEQSPFQLEVGFASLGFAVVGLMCISVKNLGFRTATVLCPTFFLWGAAGGHIYQMITKDNFSPGNAGIIFWTDIFLPIIGLVLLIIQWRCSKSSSPS
;
A
#
# COMPACT_ATOMS: atom_id res chain seq x y z
N MET A 1 -25.54 4.24 -7.56
CA MET A 1 -24.87 4.52 -6.27
C MET A 1 -24.27 3.27 -5.64
N VAL A 2 -25.03 2.18 -5.46
CA VAL A 2 -24.53 0.92 -4.88
C VAL A 2 -23.37 0.33 -5.68
N GLU A 3 -23.48 0.25 -7.00
CA GLU A 3 -22.42 -0.26 -7.89
C GLU A 3 -21.12 0.55 -7.80
N PHE A 4 -21.22 1.86 -7.70
CA PHE A 4 -20.07 2.74 -7.54
C PHE A 4 -19.36 2.53 -6.20
N ILE A 5 -20.13 2.39 -5.11
CA ILE A 5 -19.58 2.09 -3.79
C ILE A 5 -18.92 0.70 -3.81
N SER A 6 -19.58 -0.28 -4.38
CA SER A 6 -19.04 -1.64 -4.53
C SER A 6 -17.73 -1.63 -5.32
N PHE A 7 -17.67 -0.88 -6.42
CA PHE A 7 -16.43 -0.74 -7.21
C PHE A 7 -15.28 -0.15 -6.38
N ILE A 8 -15.54 0.94 -5.63
CA ILE A 8 -14.52 1.57 -4.77
C ILE A 8 -14.02 0.59 -3.71
N LEU A 9 -14.92 -0.11 -3.03
CA LEU A 9 -14.56 -1.04 -1.96
C LEU A 9 -13.86 -2.28 -2.48
N SER A 10 -14.28 -2.82 -3.62
CA SER A 10 -13.63 -3.97 -4.26
C SER A 10 -12.24 -3.64 -4.84
N ASN A 11 -11.98 -2.37 -5.13
CA ASN A 11 -10.71 -1.89 -5.67
C ASN A 11 -10.05 -0.88 -4.70
N PHE A 12 -10.15 -1.18 -3.40
CA PHE A 12 -9.72 -0.27 -2.33
C PHE A 12 -8.25 0.15 -2.45
N THR A 13 -7.38 -0.71 -2.95
CA THR A 13 -5.95 -0.42 -3.18
C THR A 13 -5.75 0.73 -4.15
N LEU A 14 -6.42 0.69 -5.30
CA LEU A 14 -6.41 1.78 -6.28
C LEU A 14 -7.13 3.02 -5.73
N SER A 15 -8.26 2.83 -5.05
CA SER A 15 -9.04 3.93 -4.49
C SER A 15 -8.25 4.74 -3.47
N LEU A 16 -7.54 4.07 -2.56
CA LEU A 16 -6.67 4.72 -1.58
C LEU A 16 -5.43 5.33 -2.22
N PHE A 17 -4.88 4.72 -3.27
CA PHE A 17 -3.80 5.33 -4.04
C PHE A 17 -4.24 6.66 -4.65
N VAL A 18 -5.39 6.71 -5.32
CA VAL A 18 -5.95 7.93 -5.91
C VAL A 18 -6.24 8.99 -4.84
N LEU A 19 -6.85 8.59 -3.71
CA LEU A 19 -7.08 9.50 -2.59
C LEU A 19 -5.77 10.07 -2.02
N GLY A 20 -4.73 9.25 -1.93
CA GLY A 20 -3.40 9.67 -1.48
C GLY A 20 -2.70 10.66 -2.41
N LEU A 21 -3.08 10.72 -3.69
CA LEU A 21 -2.54 11.72 -4.62
C LEU A 21 -3.02 13.13 -4.27
N ILE A 22 -4.19 13.30 -3.67
CA ILE A 22 -4.74 14.63 -3.35
C ILE A 22 -3.79 15.45 -2.45
N PRO A 23 -3.39 14.99 -1.26
CA PRO A 23 -2.45 15.72 -0.43
C PRO A 23 -1.05 15.83 -1.07
N ILE A 24 -0.62 14.83 -1.86
CA ILE A 24 0.65 14.87 -2.58
C ILE A 24 0.66 16.01 -3.61
N ILE A 25 -0.38 16.10 -4.44
CA ILE A 25 -0.54 17.17 -5.44
C ILE A 25 -0.53 18.53 -4.73
N PHE A 26 -1.27 18.67 -3.62
CA PHE A 26 -1.31 19.90 -2.85
C PHE A 26 0.08 20.30 -2.30
N VAL A 27 0.84 19.34 -1.78
CA VAL A 27 2.22 19.56 -1.29
C VAL A 27 3.13 20.01 -2.42
N VAL A 28 3.08 19.35 -3.56
CA VAL A 28 3.90 19.69 -4.73
C VAL A 28 3.52 21.08 -5.24
N TRP A 29 2.23 21.37 -5.43
CA TRP A 29 1.74 22.65 -5.92
C TRP A 29 2.13 23.84 -5.02
N ARG A 30 1.97 23.66 -3.69
CA ARG A 30 2.26 24.72 -2.73
C ARG A 30 3.73 24.77 -2.30
N GLY A 31 4.43 23.64 -2.33
CA GLY A 31 5.80 23.48 -1.85
C GLY A 31 6.86 23.85 -2.87
N SER A 32 6.61 23.67 -4.16
CA SER A 32 7.62 23.84 -5.22
C SER A 32 8.21 25.26 -5.31
N ARG A 33 7.52 26.27 -4.78
CA ARG A 33 7.96 27.67 -4.78
C ARG A 33 8.62 28.14 -3.47
N LEU A 34 8.43 27.42 -2.36
CA LEU A 34 8.71 27.94 -1.02
C LEU A 34 9.50 26.99 -0.12
N LYS A 35 9.67 25.72 -0.49
CA LYS A 35 10.26 24.71 0.40
C LYS A 35 11.39 23.92 -0.28
N PRO A 36 12.41 23.52 0.51
CA PRO A 36 13.49 22.69 0.01
C PRO A 36 12.99 21.33 -0.53
N THR A 37 13.68 20.78 -1.53
CA THR A 37 13.31 19.52 -2.19
C THR A 37 13.20 18.34 -1.21
N HIS A 38 14.07 18.27 -0.20
CA HIS A 38 14.03 17.21 0.81
C HIS A 38 12.73 17.24 1.64
N PHE A 39 12.18 18.42 1.90
CA PHE A 39 10.90 18.56 2.62
C PHE A 39 9.73 18.05 1.77
N ILE A 40 9.75 18.36 0.48
CA ILE A 40 8.69 17.94 -0.46
C ILE A 40 8.72 16.41 -0.60
N SER A 41 9.90 15.83 -0.85
CA SER A 41 10.05 14.37 -0.98
C SER A 41 9.68 13.63 0.31
N GLU A 42 10.01 14.21 1.48
CA GLU A 42 9.62 13.67 2.78
C GLU A 42 8.10 13.61 2.94
N ARG A 43 7.38 14.65 2.53
CA ARG A 43 5.93 14.70 2.60
C ARG A 43 5.25 13.77 1.60
N ILE A 44 5.77 13.69 0.38
CA ILE A 44 5.28 12.74 -0.64
C ILE A 44 5.37 11.32 -0.12
N LEU A 45 6.55 10.92 0.40
CA LEU A 45 6.75 9.59 0.96
C LEU A 45 5.83 9.33 2.16
N ALA A 46 5.68 10.32 3.07
CA ALA A 46 4.81 10.18 4.23
C ALA A 46 3.34 9.94 3.84
N TYR A 47 2.79 10.71 2.90
CA TYR A 47 1.43 10.53 2.44
C TYR A 47 1.26 9.24 1.64
N PHE A 48 2.24 8.88 0.82
CA PHE A 48 2.20 7.59 0.13
C PHE A 48 2.11 6.44 1.14
N ILE A 49 2.97 6.40 2.14
CA ILE A 49 2.97 5.37 3.18
C ILE A 49 1.65 5.37 3.95
N PHE A 50 1.16 6.54 4.36
CA PHE A 50 -0.07 6.66 5.13
C PHE A 50 -1.27 6.05 4.40
N PHE A 51 -1.46 6.39 3.11
CA PHE A 51 -2.60 5.90 2.34
C PHE A 51 -2.40 4.46 1.85
N ASN A 52 -1.23 4.14 1.28
CA ASN A 52 -1.02 2.88 0.56
C ASN A 52 -0.45 1.76 1.43
N ILE A 53 0.09 2.07 2.61
CA ILE A 53 0.49 1.06 3.59
C ILE A 53 -0.43 1.14 4.81
N GLY A 54 -0.60 2.32 5.41
CA GLY A 54 -1.40 2.51 6.60
C GLY A 54 -2.87 2.14 6.40
N LEU A 55 -3.61 2.97 5.66
CA LEU A 55 -5.05 2.78 5.46
C LEU A 55 -5.37 1.54 4.63
N ASN A 56 -4.54 1.23 3.62
CA ASN A 56 -4.72 0.06 2.77
C ASN A 56 -4.66 -1.24 3.59
N ASN A 57 -3.63 -1.41 4.41
CA ASN A 57 -3.51 -2.60 5.24
C ASN A 57 -4.51 -2.63 6.41
N LEU A 58 -4.96 -1.46 6.90
CA LEU A 58 -6.06 -1.42 7.88
C LEU A 58 -7.36 -1.97 7.27
N TYR A 59 -7.69 -1.59 6.03
CA TYR A 59 -8.83 -2.15 5.32
C TYR A 59 -8.65 -3.66 5.09
N ASN A 60 -7.47 -4.08 4.66
CA ASN A 60 -7.16 -5.49 4.44
C ASN A 60 -7.29 -6.31 5.72
N PHE A 61 -6.82 -5.79 6.87
CA PHE A 61 -7.03 -6.40 8.18
C PHE A 61 -8.52 -6.62 8.46
N VAL A 62 -9.34 -5.59 8.29
CA VAL A 62 -10.78 -5.69 8.54
C VAL A 62 -11.42 -6.76 7.65
N MET A 63 -11.08 -6.80 6.38
CA MET A 63 -11.63 -7.77 5.44
C MET A 63 -11.23 -9.20 5.75
N HIS A 64 -9.96 -9.46 6.03
CA HIS A 64 -9.47 -10.79 6.28
C HIS A 64 -9.86 -11.35 7.66
N VAL A 65 -9.97 -10.49 8.70
CA VAL A 65 -10.31 -10.95 10.06
C VAL A 65 -11.82 -11.04 10.27
N PHE A 66 -12.59 -10.04 9.84
CA PHE A 66 -14.02 -9.97 10.13
C PHE A 66 -14.91 -10.43 8.96
N TYR A 67 -14.39 -10.42 7.74
CA TYR A 67 -15.10 -10.77 6.52
C TYR A 67 -14.33 -11.80 5.68
N GLY A 68 -13.61 -12.73 6.34
CA GLY A 68 -12.73 -13.69 5.69
C GLY A 68 -13.39 -14.53 4.60
N ASP A 69 -14.66 -14.97 4.81
CA ASP A 69 -15.42 -15.71 3.78
C ASP A 69 -15.70 -14.86 2.54
N MET A 70 -15.98 -13.58 2.73
CA MET A 70 -16.19 -12.64 1.63
C MET A 70 -14.87 -12.39 0.89
N ALA A 71 -13.77 -12.20 1.62
CA ALA A 71 -12.45 -12.01 1.04
C ALA A 71 -12.00 -13.24 0.23
N ALA A 72 -12.12 -14.44 0.79
CA ALA A 72 -11.81 -15.69 0.12
C ALA A 72 -12.63 -15.87 -1.17
N LYS A 73 -13.95 -15.65 -1.10
CA LYS A 73 -14.84 -15.72 -2.26
C LYS A 73 -14.49 -14.70 -3.34
N PHE A 74 -14.13 -13.48 -2.95
CA PHE A 74 -13.74 -12.41 -3.88
C PHE A 74 -12.42 -12.73 -4.61
N ILE A 75 -11.46 -13.31 -3.88
CA ILE A 75 -10.18 -13.75 -4.45
C ILE A 75 -10.35 -15.06 -5.24
N GLY A 76 -11.39 -15.84 -4.96
CA GLY A 76 -11.62 -17.18 -5.55
C GLY A 76 -10.71 -18.25 -4.94
N TRP A 77 -10.30 -18.09 -3.69
CA TRP A 77 -9.51 -19.05 -2.92
C TRP A 77 -10.39 -19.74 -1.88
N GLU A 78 -9.96 -20.93 -1.44
CA GLU A 78 -10.62 -21.61 -0.35
C GLU A 78 -10.42 -20.85 0.96
N GLN A 79 -11.48 -20.78 1.77
CA GLN A 79 -11.39 -20.23 3.12
C GLN A 79 -10.50 -21.11 3.99
N SER A 80 -9.61 -20.49 4.74
CA SER A 80 -8.67 -21.19 5.61
C SER A 80 -8.26 -20.33 6.81
N PRO A 81 -7.65 -20.91 7.87
CA PRO A 81 -7.10 -20.16 8.99
C PRO A 81 -6.06 -19.10 8.60
N PHE A 82 -5.42 -19.23 7.43
CA PHE A 82 -4.48 -18.23 6.92
C PHE A 82 -5.10 -16.86 6.69
N GLN A 83 -6.43 -16.74 6.56
CA GLN A 83 -7.10 -15.44 6.50
C GLN A 83 -6.79 -14.60 7.74
N LEU A 84 -6.78 -15.20 8.93
CA LEU A 84 -6.44 -14.49 10.16
C LEU A 84 -4.96 -14.08 10.19
N GLU A 85 -4.07 -14.94 9.72
CA GLU A 85 -2.63 -14.62 9.67
C GLU A 85 -2.35 -13.45 8.74
N VAL A 86 -2.93 -13.46 7.54
CA VAL A 86 -2.86 -12.34 6.58
C VAL A 86 -3.44 -11.07 7.21
N GLY A 87 -4.60 -11.18 7.88
CA GLY A 87 -5.22 -10.05 8.55
C GLY A 87 -4.34 -9.43 9.63
N PHE A 88 -3.78 -10.21 10.54
CA PHE A 88 -2.93 -9.69 11.61
C PHE A 88 -1.56 -9.21 11.10
N ALA A 89 -0.99 -9.81 10.07
CA ALA A 89 0.17 -9.25 9.38
C ALA A 89 -0.14 -7.86 8.83
N SER A 90 -1.31 -7.71 8.17
CA SER A 90 -1.79 -6.42 7.66
C SER A 90 -2.01 -5.40 8.77
N LEU A 91 -2.52 -5.81 9.94
CA LEU A 91 -2.63 -4.90 11.09
C LEU A 91 -1.26 -4.34 11.51
N GLY A 92 -0.23 -5.18 11.55
CA GLY A 92 1.13 -4.76 11.85
C GLY A 92 1.63 -3.71 10.85
N PHE A 93 1.44 -3.95 9.54
CA PHE A 93 1.79 -2.98 8.49
C PHE A 93 0.96 -1.70 8.56
N ALA A 94 -0.33 -1.81 8.91
CA ALA A 94 -1.20 -0.66 9.08
C ALA A 94 -0.70 0.27 10.19
N VAL A 95 -0.40 -0.28 11.36
CA VAL A 95 0.07 0.50 12.52
C VAL A 95 1.33 1.29 12.17
N VAL A 96 2.37 0.64 11.65
CA VAL A 96 3.62 1.32 11.30
C VAL A 96 3.43 2.30 10.14
N GLY A 97 2.53 1.98 9.18
CA GLY A 97 2.20 2.87 8.08
C GLY A 97 1.50 4.16 8.54
N LEU A 98 0.55 4.06 9.45
CA LEU A 98 -0.14 5.22 10.05
C LEU A 98 0.82 6.08 10.89
N MET A 99 1.74 5.46 11.61
CA MET A 99 2.75 6.18 12.40
C MET A 99 3.69 7.04 11.53
N CYS A 100 3.93 6.67 10.28
CA CYS A 100 4.84 7.38 9.37
C CYS A 100 4.43 8.82 9.06
N ILE A 101 3.19 9.24 9.35
CA ILE A 101 2.78 10.64 9.19
C ILE A 101 3.47 11.53 10.24
N SER A 102 3.73 11.00 11.42
CA SER A 102 4.36 11.69 12.54
C SER A 102 5.83 11.30 12.69
N VAL A 103 6.18 10.03 12.48
CA VAL A 103 7.56 9.53 12.60
C VAL A 103 8.32 9.80 11.29
N LYS A 104 9.29 10.73 11.37
CA LYS A 104 10.06 11.20 10.22
C LYS A 104 11.36 10.42 10.00
N ASN A 105 11.71 9.52 10.91
CA ASN A 105 12.96 8.74 10.81
C ASN A 105 12.97 7.92 9.52
N LEU A 106 14.00 8.09 8.70
CA LEU A 106 14.11 7.44 7.40
C LEU A 106 14.29 5.93 7.53
N GLY A 107 15.02 5.44 8.56
CA GLY A 107 15.17 4.02 8.84
C GLY A 107 13.83 3.35 9.18
N PHE A 108 13.00 4.00 10.00
CA PHE A 108 11.66 3.54 10.30
C PHE A 108 10.79 3.44 9.03
N ARG A 109 10.79 4.48 8.20
CA ARG A 109 10.05 4.48 6.92
C ARG A 109 10.57 3.44 5.93
N THR A 110 11.89 3.21 5.93
CA THR A 110 12.49 2.15 5.12
C THR A 110 11.95 0.79 5.51
N ALA A 111 11.95 0.45 6.78
CA ALA A 111 11.38 -0.81 7.27
C ALA A 111 9.88 -0.92 6.96
N THR A 112 9.14 0.19 7.15
CA THR A 112 7.69 0.25 6.86
C THR A 112 7.38 0.01 5.38
N VAL A 113 8.24 0.39 4.45
CA VAL A 113 8.05 0.12 3.02
C VAL A 113 8.53 -1.29 2.67
N LEU A 114 9.69 -1.72 3.17
CA LEU A 114 10.29 -3.00 2.79
C LEU A 114 9.45 -4.21 3.23
N CYS A 115 8.95 -4.22 4.47
CA CYS A 115 8.21 -5.37 4.99
C CYS A 115 6.96 -5.70 4.14
N PRO A 116 6.01 -4.75 3.91
CA PRO A 116 4.86 -5.04 3.05
C PRO A 116 5.24 -5.25 1.58
N THR A 117 6.37 -4.72 1.09
CA THR A 117 6.85 -4.99 -0.27
C THR A 117 7.04 -6.48 -0.50
N PHE A 118 7.79 -7.17 0.37
CA PHE A 118 8.00 -8.61 0.23
C PHE A 118 6.72 -9.42 0.44
N PHE A 119 5.86 -8.98 1.34
CA PHE A 119 4.55 -9.60 1.56
C PHE A 119 3.67 -9.51 0.29
N LEU A 120 3.54 -8.32 -0.31
CA LEU A 120 2.72 -8.10 -1.50
C LEU A 120 3.28 -8.81 -2.74
N TRP A 121 4.61 -8.81 -2.92
CA TRP A 121 5.21 -9.57 -4.03
C TRP A 121 5.06 -11.08 -3.84
N GLY A 122 5.10 -11.57 -2.61
CA GLY A 122 4.74 -12.96 -2.29
C GLY A 122 3.28 -13.27 -2.63
N ALA A 123 2.36 -12.37 -2.26
CA ALA A 123 0.94 -12.47 -2.62
C ALA A 123 0.74 -12.47 -4.13
N ALA A 124 1.37 -11.55 -4.86
CA ALA A 124 1.34 -11.52 -6.34
C ALA A 124 1.84 -12.84 -6.95
N GLY A 125 2.90 -13.43 -6.39
CA GLY A 125 3.38 -14.77 -6.78
C GLY A 125 2.32 -15.85 -6.57
N GLY A 126 1.60 -15.80 -5.45
CA GLY A 126 0.47 -16.69 -5.16
C GLY A 126 -0.68 -16.51 -6.14
N HIS A 127 -1.02 -15.27 -6.49
CA HIS A 127 -2.02 -14.96 -7.53
C HIS A 127 -1.65 -15.56 -8.89
N ILE A 128 -0.38 -15.41 -9.32
CA ILE A 128 0.12 -16.01 -10.56
C ILE A 128 0.02 -17.54 -10.51
N TYR A 129 0.43 -18.14 -9.39
CA TYR A 129 0.32 -19.58 -9.22
C TYR A 129 -1.13 -20.08 -9.38
N GLN A 130 -2.09 -19.38 -8.77
CA GLN A 130 -3.51 -19.72 -8.88
C GLN A 130 -4.05 -19.52 -10.30
N MET A 131 -3.61 -18.48 -11.02
CA MET A 131 -3.99 -18.31 -12.43
C MET A 131 -3.48 -19.47 -13.29
N ILE A 132 -2.24 -19.93 -13.08
CA ILE A 132 -1.62 -20.99 -13.91
C ILE A 132 -2.17 -22.39 -13.56
N THR A 133 -2.36 -22.68 -12.27
CA THR A 133 -2.64 -24.05 -11.80
C THR A 133 -4.13 -24.34 -11.59
N LYS A 134 -4.94 -23.28 -11.37
CA LYS A 134 -6.36 -23.39 -11.03
C LYS A 134 -7.27 -22.62 -11.97
N ASP A 135 -6.70 -21.99 -13.00
CA ASP A 135 -7.45 -21.16 -13.96
C ASP A 135 -8.28 -20.07 -13.27
N ASN A 136 -7.75 -19.55 -12.12
CA ASN A 136 -8.44 -18.59 -11.29
C ASN A 136 -8.21 -17.17 -11.78
N PHE A 137 -9.16 -16.63 -12.52
CA PHE A 137 -9.21 -15.25 -12.98
C PHE A 137 -10.28 -14.41 -12.25
N SER A 138 -10.60 -14.77 -11.01
CA SER A 138 -11.51 -13.99 -10.17
C SER A 138 -11.04 -12.54 -10.03
N PRO A 139 -11.96 -11.57 -9.83
CA PRO A 139 -11.61 -10.14 -9.73
C PRO A 139 -10.58 -9.81 -8.64
N GLY A 140 -10.61 -10.52 -7.53
CA GLY A 140 -9.62 -10.36 -6.46
C GLY A 140 -8.29 -11.07 -6.71
N ASN A 141 -8.23 -12.02 -7.66
CA ASN A 141 -7.00 -12.77 -7.98
C ASN A 141 -6.24 -12.19 -9.17
N ALA A 142 -6.92 -11.80 -10.24
CA ALA A 142 -6.30 -11.34 -11.49
C ALA A 142 -6.66 -9.89 -11.84
N GLY A 143 -7.43 -9.21 -10.98
CA GLY A 143 -7.90 -7.85 -11.20
C GLY A 143 -6.93 -6.78 -10.67
N ILE A 144 -7.50 -5.63 -10.28
CA ILE A 144 -6.75 -4.43 -9.86
C ILE A 144 -5.86 -4.73 -8.65
N ILE A 145 -6.30 -5.56 -7.71
CA ILE A 145 -5.52 -5.89 -6.51
C ILE A 145 -4.19 -6.53 -6.91
N PHE A 146 -4.20 -7.53 -7.78
CA PHE A 146 -2.98 -8.16 -8.30
C PHE A 146 -1.98 -7.13 -8.87
N TRP A 147 -2.45 -6.21 -9.69
CA TRP A 147 -1.58 -5.18 -10.27
C TRP A 147 -1.06 -4.19 -9.23
N THR A 148 -1.88 -3.82 -8.25
CA THR A 148 -1.43 -2.93 -7.17
C THR A 148 -0.44 -3.60 -6.24
N ASP A 149 -0.52 -4.91 -6.02
CA ASP A 149 0.47 -5.69 -5.27
C ASP A 149 1.86 -5.67 -5.92
N ILE A 150 1.91 -5.49 -7.23
CA ILE A 150 3.18 -5.34 -7.97
C ILE A 150 3.66 -3.89 -7.96
N PHE A 151 2.80 -2.94 -8.35
CA PHE A 151 3.22 -1.58 -8.66
C PHE A 151 3.34 -0.67 -7.44
N LEU A 152 2.49 -0.81 -6.39
CA LEU A 152 2.60 0.03 -5.20
C LEU A 152 3.93 -0.18 -4.45
N PRO A 153 4.44 -1.40 -4.27
CA PRO A 153 5.78 -1.61 -3.74
C PRO A 153 6.89 -0.93 -4.55
N ILE A 154 6.83 -1.01 -5.88
CA ILE A 154 7.81 -0.36 -6.76
C ILE A 154 7.78 1.16 -6.56
N ILE A 155 6.60 1.77 -6.53
CA ILE A 155 6.44 3.21 -6.26
C ILE A 155 7.01 3.56 -4.89
N GLY A 156 6.69 2.79 -3.85
CA GLY A 156 7.21 2.98 -2.50
C GLY A 156 8.74 2.95 -2.44
N LEU A 157 9.37 1.98 -3.10
CA LEU A 157 10.83 1.87 -3.18
C LEU A 157 11.45 3.06 -3.93
N VAL A 158 10.86 3.48 -5.04
CA VAL A 158 11.32 4.66 -5.79
C VAL A 158 11.25 5.92 -4.92
N LEU A 159 10.13 6.16 -4.23
CA LEU A 159 9.98 7.30 -3.33
C LEU A 159 10.97 7.28 -2.17
N LEU A 160 11.28 6.10 -1.64
CA LEU A 160 12.32 5.91 -0.62
C LEU A 160 13.70 6.31 -1.14
N ILE A 161 14.07 5.88 -2.34
CA ILE A 161 15.35 6.21 -2.98
C ILE A 161 15.45 7.72 -3.21
N ILE A 162 14.37 8.35 -3.70
CA ILE A 162 14.31 9.79 -3.89
C ILE A 162 14.52 10.52 -2.55
N GLN A 163 13.79 10.13 -1.51
CA GLN A 163 13.92 10.74 -0.18
C GLN A 163 15.34 10.58 0.38
N TRP A 164 15.93 9.40 0.24
CA TRP A 164 17.29 9.15 0.72
C TRP A 164 18.33 10.03 0.00
N ARG A 165 18.22 10.20 -1.32
CA ARG A 165 19.10 11.09 -2.09
C ARG A 165 18.94 12.55 -1.68
N CYS A 166 17.69 13.03 -1.53
CA CYS A 166 17.40 14.40 -1.11
C CYS A 166 17.89 14.69 0.31
N SER A 167 17.83 13.72 1.22
CA SER A 167 18.32 13.87 2.60
C SER A 167 19.84 14.01 2.66
N LYS A 168 20.59 13.24 1.85
CA LYS A 168 22.05 13.33 1.80
C LYS A 168 22.54 14.68 1.25
N SER A 169 21.87 15.24 0.26
CA SER A 169 22.25 16.52 -0.33
C SER A 169 21.98 17.73 0.59
N SER A 170 21.23 17.52 1.67
CA SER A 170 20.87 18.58 2.63
C SER A 170 21.72 18.57 3.90
N SER A 171 22.60 17.58 4.09
CA SER A 171 23.55 17.53 5.20
C SER A 171 24.79 18.34 4.82
N PRO A 172 25.18 19.38 5.57
CA PRO A 172 26.46 20.05 5.35
C PRO A 172 27.60 19.05 5.58
N SER A 173 28.59 19.04 4.68
CA SER A 173 29.84 18.29 4.79
C SER A 173 30.69 18.80 5.95
#